data_8cd5f060f97de75b59b687706c467f8b
#
_entry.id   8cd5f060f97de75b59b687706c467f8b
#
_cell.length_a   1.000
_cell.length_b   1.000
_cell.length_c   1.000
_cell.angle_alpha   90.00
_cell.angle_beta   90.00
_cell.angle_gamma   90.00
#
_symmetry.space_group_name_H-M   'P 1'
#
loop_
_entity.id
_entity.type
_entity.pdbx_description
1 polymer ?
#
loop_
_entity_poly.entity_id
_entity_poly.type
_entity_poly.pdbx_seq_one_letter_code
_entity_poly.pdbx_strand_id
1 'polypeptide(L)'
;MRILEQTRPQPSPIPGIDHATWAGHEQGLQQLSIWRQTLAPGAVTPPHRHDCDEVLLCQGGLGEVHQDGQVLRFGAESTVVLPRGHLHQIFNVGTQPLELVGIFAATPVAAYLPDDSVLPLPWTS
;
A
#
# COMPACT_ATOMS: atom_id res chain seq x y z
N MET A 1 6.23 19.25 15.84
CA MET A 1 4.97 19.42 15.09
C MET A 1 5.30 19.95 13.69
N ARG A 2 4.70 19.36 12.65
CA ARG A 2 5.01 19.69 11.25
C ARG A 2 3.73 19.67 10.43
N ILE A 3 3.68 20.50 9.40
CA ILE A 3 2.67 20.45 8.35
C ILE A 3 3.40 20.15 7.05
N LEU A 4 2.98 19.09 6.37
CA LEU A 4 3.60 18.60 5.14
C LEU A 4 2.61 18.67 3.99
N GLU A 5 3.12 18.92 2.80
CA GLU A 5 2.31 18.84 1.59
C GLU A 5 1.99 17.38 1.27
N GLN A 6 0.76 17.12 0.87
CA GLN A 6 0.36 15.81 0.31
C GLN A 6 0.81 15.75 -1.15
N THR A 7 2.02 15.25 -1.37
CA THR A 7 2.63 15.19 -2.70
C THR A 7 1.94 14.16 -3.59
N ARG A 8 2.01 14.38 -4.91
CA ARG A 8 1.49 13.42 -5.88
C ARG A 8 2.39 12.18 -5.97
N PRO A 9 1.80 10.98 -6.09
CA PRO A 9 2.57 9.79 -6.38
C PRO A 9 3.38 9.93 -7.66
N GLN A 10 4.60 9.41 -7.64
CA GLN A 10 5.51 9.38 -8.78
C GLN A 10 5.75 7.93 -9.22
N PRO A 11 6.07 7.68 -10.50
CA PRO A 11 6.36 6.34 -10.96
C PRO A 11 7.42 5.66 -10.09
N SER A 12 7.18 4.40 -9.77
CA SER A 12 8.12 3.55 -9.03
C SER A 12 8.68 2.45 -9.94
N PRO A 13 9.75 1.74 -9.53
CA PRO A 13 10.24 0.58 -10.25
C PRO A 13 9.25 -0.60 -10.32
N ILE A 14 8.20 -0.61 -9.50
CA ILE A 14 7.15 -1.64 -9.58
C ILE A 14 6.19 -1.23 -10.71
N PRO A 15 6.02 -2.07 -11.75
CA PRO A 15 5.20 -1.69 -12.91
C PRO A 15 3.77 -1.29 -12.53
N GLY A 16 3.33 -0.14 -13.03
CA GLY A 16 1.97 0.35 -12.85
C GLY A 16 1.66 0.90 -11.48
N ILE A 17 2.63 0.98 -10.56
CA ILE A 17 2.45 1.50 -9.20
C ILE A 17 3.22 2.79 -9.02
N ASP A 18 2.50 3.88 -8.83
CA ASP A 18 3.05 5.18 -8.45
C ASP A 18 2.97 5.33 -6.93
N HIS A 19 3.96 5.98 -6.34
CA HIS A 19 4.11 6.07 -4.90
C HIS A 19 4.52 7.47 -4.44
N ALA A 20 3.98 7.88 -3.28
CA ALA A 20 4.48 8.98 -2.47
C ALA A 20 4.41 8.56 -1.00
N THR A 21 5.48 8.76 -0.26
CA THR A 21 5.46 8.63 1.20
C THR A 21 5.06 9.98 1.78
N TRP A 22 3.89 10.02 2.40
CA TRP A 22 3.38 11.26 2.98
C TRP A 22 3.90 11.51 4.39
N ALA A 23 4.14 10.46 5.16
CA ALA A 23 4.75 10.57 6.48
C ALA A 23 5.40 9.25 6.86
N GLY A 24 6.47 9.32 7.64
CA GLY A 24 7.19 8.15 8.13
C GLY A 24 8.43 8.57 8.90
N HIS A 25 9.42 7.71 8.86
CA HIS A 25 10.67 7.88 9.62
C HIS A 25 11.38 9.20 9.30
N GLU A 26 11.49 9.56 8.02
CA GLU A 26 12.19 10.80 7.62
C GLU A 26 11.48 12.06 8.10
N GLN A 27 10.19 11.98 8.42
CA GLN A 27 9.42 13.07 8.97
C GLN A 27 9.37 13.08 10.51
N GLY A 28 10.12 12.17 11.14
CA GLY A 28 10.26 12.11 12.60
C GLY A 28 9.29 11.18 13.31
N LEU A 29 8.55 10.35 12.60
CA LEU A 29 7.66 9.37 13.20
C LEU A 29 8.43 8.11 13.63
N GLN A 30 7.90 7.37 14.60
CA GLN A 30 8.55 6.18 15.15
C GLN A 30 7.69 4.90 15.00
N GLN A 31 6.39 5.04 14.75
CA GLN A 31 5.45 3.92 14.79
C GLN A 31 4.39 3.98 13.70
N LEU A 32 4.55 4.86 12.73
CA LEU A 32 3.52 5.08 11.71
C LEU A 32 4.14 5.50 10.39
N SER A 33 3.63 4.94 9.30
CA SER A 33 3.90 5.40 7.93
C SER A 33 2.59 5.60 7.18
N ILE A 34 2.55 6.61 6.32
CA ILE A 34 1.42 6.87 5.44
C ILE A 34 1.94 6.96 4.01
N TRP A 35 1.36 6.14 3.12
CA TRP A 35 1.67 6.10 1.71
C TRP A 35 0.47 6.49 0.87
N ARG A 36 0.71 7.31 -0.14
CA ARG A 36 -0.25 7.54 -1.21
C ARG A 36 0.20 6.74 -2.42
N GLN A 37 -0.64 5.87 -2.93
CA GLN A 37 -0.34 5.04 -4.10
C GLN A 37 -1.45 5.09 -5.13
N THR A 38 -1.05 5.00 -6.39
CA THR A 38 -1.97 4.86 -7.51
C THR A 38 -1.55 3.64 -8.30
N LEU A 39 -2.50 2.73 -8.52
CA LEU A 39 -2.29 1.55 -9.36
C LEU A 39 -2.99 1.78 -10.70
N ALA A 40 -2.23 1.64 -11.80
CA ALA A 40 -2.80 1.70 -13.15
C ALA A 40 -3.77 0.53 -13.38
N PRO A 41 -4.74 0.65 -14.31
CA PRO A 41 -5.60 -0.48 -14.67
C PRO A 41 -4.78 -1.73 -15.00
N GLY A 42 -5.13 -2.86 -14.40
CA GLY A 42 -4.42 -4.13 -14.55
C GLY A 42 -3.17 -4.29 -13.69
N ALA A 43 -2.73 -3.26 -12.98
CA ALA A 43 -1.59 -3.38 -12.08
C ALA A 43 -1.94 -4.23 -10.85
N VAL A 44 -0.93 -4.89 -10.32
CA VAL A 44 -1.04 -5.76 -9.15
C VAL A 44 0.20 -5.61 -8.29
N THR A 45 0.00 -5.61 -6.96
CA THR A 45 1.14 -5.67 -6.04
C THR A 45 1.71 -7.10 -6.00
N PRO A 46 3.02 -7.27 -5.76
CA PRO A 46 3.55 -8.60 -5.49
C PRO A 46 2.83 -9.24 -4.29
N PRO A 47 2.69 -10.56 -4.25
CA PRO A 47 2.23 -11.21 -3.03
C PRO A 47 3.24 -10.94 -1.92
N HIS A 48 2.78 -10.35 -0.82
CA HIS A 48 3.65 -9.95 0.28
C HIS A 48 2.87 -9.87 1.59
N ARG A 49 3.62 -9.80 2.68
CA ARG A 49 3.08 -9.51 4.01
C ARG A 49 3.93 -8.44 4.69
N HIS A 50 3.35 -7.81 5.68
CA HIS A 50 4.06 -6.92 6.58
C HIS A 50 4.09 -7.51 7.99
N ASP A 51 5.06 -7.09 8.79
CA ASP A 51 5.14 -7.43 10.21
C ASP A 51 4.42 -6.40 11.11
N CYS A 52 3.52 -5.65 10.52
CA CYS A 52 2.66 -4.67 11.19
C CYS A 52 1.26 -4.68 10.58
N ASP A 53 0.31 -4.11 11.29
CA ASP A 53 -1.03 -3.89 10.75
C ASP A 53 -0.99 -2.83 9.65
N GLU A 54 -1.88 -2.99 8.68
CA GLU A 54 -2.06 -2.10 7.54
C GLU A 54 -3.53 -1.84 7.31
N VAL A 55 -3.84 -0.61 6.94
CA VAL A 55 -5.16 -0.22 6.47
C VAL A 55 -5.00 0.51 5.14
N LEU A 56 -5.81 0.15 4.16
CA LEU A 56 -5.91 0.89 2.90
C LEU A 56 -7.23 1.65 2.85
N LEU A 57 -7.15 2.94 2.61
CA LEU A 57 -8.31 3.78 2.36
C LEU A 57 -8.43 3.95 0.84
N CYS A 58 -9.51 3.45 0.24
CA CYS A 58 -9.73 3.61 -1.20
C CYS A 58 -10.40 4.96 -1.46
N GLN A 59 -9.73 5.78 -2.28
CA GLN A 59 -10.21 7.11 -2.67
C GLN A 59 -10.86 7.13 -4.05
N GLY A 60 -10.65 6.10 -4.86
CA GLY A 60 -11.22 6.00 -6.19
C GLY A 60 -10.79 4.72 -6.88
N GLY A 61 -11.54 4.32 -7.90
CA GLY A 61 -11.28 3.11 -8.65
C GLY A 61 -11.98 1.87 -8.09
N LEU A 62 -11.65 0.73 -8.66
CA LEU A 62 -12.19 -0.58 -8.29
C LEU A 62 -11.05 -1.56 -8.09
N GLY A 63 -10.93 -2.10 -6.88
CA GLY A 63 -9.89 -3.05 -6.52
C GLY A 63 -10.40 -4.41 -6.09
N GLU A 64 -9.48 -5.35 -6.05
CA GLU A 64 -9.65 -6.63 -5.36
C GLU A 64 -8.49 -6.84 -4.42
N VAL A 65 -8.80 -7.35 -3.24
CA VAL A 65 -7.80 -7.82 -2.29
C VAL A 65 -7.87 -9.35 -2.20
N HIS A 66 -6.72 -9.99 -2.36
CA HIS A 66 -6.57 -11.44 -2.25
C HIS A 66 -5.76 -11.74 -1.00
N GLN A 67 -6.35 -12.49 -0.08
CA GLN A 67 -5.71 -12.91 1.16
C GLN A 67 -6.25 -14.27 1.61
N ASP A 68 -5.37 -15.19 1.93
CA ASP A 68 -5.72 -16.53 2.49
C ASP A 68 -6.78 -17.27 1.66
N GLY A 69 -6.70 -17.19 0.33
CA GLY A 69 -7.65 -17.81 -0.58
C GLY A 69 -8.97 -17.07 -0.74
N GLN A 70 -9.18 -15.98 -0.01
CA GLN A 70 -10.34 -15.11 -0.19
C GLN A 70 -10.05 -14.02 -1.21
N VAL A 71 -11.09 -13.64 -1.96
CA VAL A 71 -11.07 -12.51 -2.89
C VAL A 71 -12.24 -11.60 -2.56
N LEU A 72 -11.92 -10.36 -2.17
CA LEU A 72 -12.94 -9.36 -1.86
C LEU A 72 -12.76 -8.16 -2.78
N ARG A 73 -13.86 -7.65 -3.35
CA ARG A 73 -13.88 -6.40 -4.11
C ARG A 73 -14.11 -5.22 -3.20
N PHE A 74 -13.51 -4.10 -3.57
CA PHE A 74 -13.70 -2.84 -2.88
C PHE A 74 -13.65 -1.68 -3.88
N GLY A 75 -14.27 -0.58 -3.52
CA GLY A 75 -14.28 0.65 -4.33
C GLY A 75 -14.04 1.88 -3.49
N ALA A 76 -14.33 3.05 -4.06
CA ALA A 76 -14.21 4.33 -3.36
C ALA A 76 -14.98 4.30 -2.03
N GLU A 77 -14.43 4.99 -1.03
CA GLU A 77 -14.98 5.08 0.33
C GLU A 77 -14.94 3.76 1.12
N SER A 78 -14.20 2.77 0.63
CA SER A 78 -13.95 1.53 1.37
C SER A 78 -12.67 1.62 2.18
N THR A 79 -12.67 0.93 3.30
CA THR A 79 -11.48 0.68 4.11
C THR A 79 -11.14 -0.81 4.03
N VAL A 80 -9.94 -1.12 3.56
CA VAL A 80 -9.43 -2.49 3.50
C VAL A 80 -8.57 -2.70 4.74
N VAL A 81 -8.90 -3.71 5.54
CA VAL A 81 -8.19 -4.03 6.77
C VAL A 81 -7.29 -5.23 6.52
N LEU A 82 -5.98 -5.05 6.69
CA LEU A 82 -4.96 -6.06 6.44
C LEU A 82 -4.17 -6.30 7.73
N PRO A 83 -4.58 -7.28 8.54
CA PRO A 83 -3.88 -7.57 9.79
C PRO A 83 -2.46 -8.05 9.53
N ARG A 84 -1.60 -7.81 10.51
CA ARG A 84 -0.20 -8.21 10.53
C ARG A 84 -0.01 -9.68 10.13
N GLY A 85 0.99 -9.92 9.28
CA GLY A 85 1.48 -11.26 8.98
C GLY A 85 0.74 -12.04 7.90
N HIS A 86 -0.35 -11.51 7.35
CA HIS A 86 -1.11 -12.19 6.30
C HIS A 86 -0.60 -11.80 4.91
N LEU A 87 -0.30 -12.81 4.09
CA LEU A 87 0.04 -12.59 2.69
C LEU A 87 -1.17 -12.05 1.94
N HIS A 88 -0.95 -10.99 1.18
CA HIS A 88 -1.99 -10.38 0.37
C HIS A 88 -1.46 -9.81 -0.93
N GLN A 89 -2.38 -9.57 -1.86
CA GLN A 89 -2.15 -8.83 -3.11
C GLN A 89 -3.31 -7.88 -3.34
N ILE A 90 -3.00 -6.73 -3.90
CA ILE A 90 -4.00 -5.74 -4.33
C ILE A 90 -3.96 -5.67 -5.85
N PHE A 91 -5.15 -5.78 -6.45
CA PHE A 91 -5.35 -5.72 -7.91
C PHE A 91 -6.20 -4.52 -8.27
N ASN A 92 -5.81 -3.78 -9.28
CA ASN A 92 -6.74 -2.87 -9.95
C ASN A 92 -7.51 -3.67 -11.00
N VAL A 93 -8.79 -3.89 -10.76
CA VAL A 93 -9.68 -4.64 -11.65
C VAL A 93 -10.64 -3.72 -12.41
N GLY A 94 -10.48 -2.42 -12.27
CA GLY A 94 -11.29 -1.42 -12.96
C GLY A 94 -10.62 -0.89 -14.23
N THR A 95 -11.25 0.12 -14.81
CA THR A 95 -10.78 0.80 -16.04
C THR A 95 -10.16 2.17 -15.73
N GLN A 96 -10.17 2.58 -14.47
CA GLN A 96 -9.62 3.83 -13.97
C GLN A 96 -8.48 3.55 -12.99
N PRO A 97 -7.63 4.54 -12.69
CA PRO A 97 -6.63 4.37 -11.63
C PRO A 97 -7.26 3.99 -10.29
N LEU A 98 -6.66 3.04 -9.61
CA LEU A 98 -7.02 2.70 -8.23
C LEU A 98 -6.21 3.59 -7.29
N GLU A 99 -6.88 4.39 -6.50
CA GLU A 99 -6.27 5.40 -5.67
C GLU A 99 -6.39 5.03 -4.20
N LEU A 100 -5.24 4.87 -3.54
CA LEU A 100 -5.14 4.32 -2.19
C LEU A 100 -4.33 5.24 -1.28
N VAL A 101 -4.74 5.29 -0.01
CA VAL A 101 -3.90 5.76 1.09
C VAL A 101 -3.64 4.57 1.99
N GLY A 102 -2.37 4.18 2.10
CA GLY A 102 -1.93 3.11 2.99
C GLY A 102 -1.46 3.67 4.33
N ILE A 103 -1.92 3.08 5.41
CA ILE A 103 -1.54 3.44 6.77
C ILE A 103 -0.96 2.19 7.42
N PHE A 104 0.29 2.30 7.90
CA PHE A 104 1.07 1.20 8.44
C PHE A 104 1.47 1.50 9.88
N ALA A 105 1.31 0.53 10.76
CA ALA A 105 1.70 0.65 12.17
C ALA A 105 3.20 0.35 12.38
N ALA A 106 4.03 0.88 11.48
CA ALA A 106 5.49 0.76 11.55
C ALA A 106 6.14 1.85 10.71
N THR A 107 7.37 2.17 11.02
CA THR A 107 8.27 2.97 10.19
C THR A 107 9.73 2.66 10.54
N PRO A 108 10.60 2.35 9.57
CA PRO A 108 10.29 2.03 8.18
C PRO A 108 9.36 0.82 8.04
N VAL A 109 8.60 0.78 6.95
CA VAL A 109 7.77 -0.39 6.65
C VAL A 109 8.64 -1.49 6.04
N ALA A 110 8.55 -2.69 6.57
CA ALA A 110 9.17 -3.88 6.00
C ALA A 110 8.12 -4.72 5.25
N ALA A 111 8.53 -5.35 4.17
CA ALA A 111 7.71 -6.27 3.42
C ALA A 111 8.45 -7.58 3.17
N TYR A 112 7.72 -8.68 3.12
CA TYR A 112 8.26 -10.02 2.98
C TYR A 112 7.51 -10.79 1.90
N LEU A 113 8.27 -11.57 1.12
CA LEU A 113 7.72 -12.46 0.10
C LEU A 113 7.16 -13.75 0.73
N PRO A 114 6.41 -14.57 -0.04
CA PRO A 114 5.86 -15.83 0.47
C PRO A 114 6.89 -16.80 1.06
N ASP A 115 8.15 -16.75 0.61
CA ASP A 115 9.24 -17.57 1.13
C ASP A 115 9.94 -16.98 2.36
N ASP A 116 9.36 -15.93 2.95
CA ASP A 116 9.88 -15.17 4.09
C ASP A 116 11.13 -14.32 3.78
N SER A 117 11.59 -14.27 2.56
CA SER A 117 12.66 -13.35 2.17
C SER A 117 12.15 -11.90 2.17
N VAL A 118 13.05 -10.95 2.38
CA VAL A 118 12.71 -9.53 2.35
C VAL A 118 12.37 -9.12 0.92
N LEU A 119 11.24 -8.45 0.76
CA LEU A 119 10.90 -7.71 -0.45
C LEU A 119 11.47 -6.30 -0.31
N PRO A 120 12.55 -5.94 -1.03
CA PRO A 120 13.07 -4.59 -0.98
C PRO A 120 12.03 -3.59 -1.49
N LEU A 121 11.69 -2.58 -0.67
CA LEU A 121 10.81 -1.51 -1.11
C LEU A 121 11.65 -0.43 -1.81
N PRO A 122 11.26 0.03 -3.01
CA PRO A 122 12.03 1.01 -3.77
C PRO A 122 11.80 2.46 -3.30
N TRP A 123 11.24 2.65 -2.15
CA TRP A 123 11.01 3.95 -1.53
C TRP A 123 11.31 3.90 -0.02
N THR A 124 11.53 5.08 0.56
CA THR A 124 11.67 5.22 2.02
C THR A 124 10.30 5.42 2.68
N SER A 125 10.20 4.93 3.91
CA SER A 125 8.93 5.01 4.63
C SER A 125 9.12 5.14 6.14
#